data_a04b3b513197d7fac28db19fa8381195
#
_entry.id   a04b3b513197d7fac28db19fa8381195
#
_cell.length_a   1.000
_cell.length_b   1.000
_cell.length_c   1.000
_cell.angle_alpha   90.00
_cell.angle_beta   90.00
_cell.angle_gamma   90.00
#
_symmetry.space_group_name_H-M   'P 1'
#
loop_
_entity.id
_entity.type
_entity.pdbx_description
1 polymer ?
#
loop_
_entity_poly.entity_id
_entity_poly.type
_entity_poly.pdbx_seq_one_letter_code
_entity_poly.pdbx_strand_id
1 'polypeptide(L)'
;MQLFFGGSADGRTYPDHVGAGVGALDDALVGPAGLVHTLESQLGLLGPKIPKAVRIATYVTKLRAAGAGRFWSASFTKDPWSTATLLLGWRDALIAGGWAAAPIGAARPDDLAAAEAAAAPLPPGLADRLAALVAIIGQRAGLRLSRLILVEPRDRFVPAWRRLFDVLQRGGVDIVESVAASSAPNETDLGRVQAVLGGQVAEPLQGDGTFALVEADTALMAAEAVADWLAAGPAEALAGTIVFAPDGDTALLDHALSARGL
;
A
#
# COMPACT_ATOMS: atom_id res chain seq x y z
N MET A 1 23.22 -4.04 6.09
CA MET A 1 21.94 -3.34 6.36
C MET A 1 20.79 -4.32 6.17
N GLN A 2 19.89 -4.37 7.13
CA GLN A 2 18.66 -5.16 7.07
C GLN A 2 17.47 -4.21 7.03
N LEU A 3 16.43 -4.53 6.23
CA LEU A 3 15.19 -3.77 6.17
C LEU A 3 13.99 -4.67 6.44
N PHE A 4 13.01 -4.13 7.14
CA PHE A 4 11.66 -4.68 7.27
C PHE A 4 10.76 -3.93 6.30
N PHE A 5 10.07 -4.67 5.44
CA PHE A 5 9.24 -4.08 4.40
C PHE A 5 7.78 -4.48 4.56
N GLY A 6 6.91 -3.48 4.66
CA GLY A 6 5.47 -3.66 4.68
C GLY A 6 4.76 -2.72 3.70
N GLY A 7 3.70 -3.20 3.04
CA GLY A 7 2.97 -2.41 2.05
C GLY A 7 2.34 -1.12 2.60
N SER A 8 2.05 -1.10 3.90
CA SER A 8 1.46 0.05 4.62
C SER A 8 2.43 0.77 5.56
N ALA A 9 3.75 0.45 5.50
CA ALA A 9 4.71 0.95 6.49
C ALA A 9 5.32 2.34 6.16
N ASP A 10 4.91 2.99 5.08
CA ASP A 10 5.37 4.36 4.78
C ASP A 10 4.93 5.34 5.88
N GLY A 11 5.90 6.12 6.39
CA GLY A 11 5.67 7.06 7.48
C GLY A 11 5.92 6.50 8.90
N ARG A 12 6.15 5.20 9.06
CA ARG A 12 6.60 4.61 10.33
C ARG A 12 8.10 4.76 10.49
N THR A 13 8.54 5.00 11.73
CA THR A 13 9.95 5.31 12.02
C THR A 13 10.71 4.13 12.63
N TYR A 14 10.04 3.21 13.33
CA TYR A 14 10.70 2.12 14.05
C TYR A 14 9.97 0.79 13.84
N PRO A 15 10.74 -0.32 13.72
CA PRO A 15 10.17 -1.65 13.76
C PRO A 15 9.71 -2.01 15.19
N ASP A 16 8.52 -2.58 15.32
CA ASP A 16 7.90 -2.90 16.62
C ASP A 16 8.68 -3.94 17.44
N HIS A 17 9.60 -4.69 16.82
CA HIS A 17 10.43 -5.70 17.49
C HIS A 17 11.67 -5.11 18.16
N VAL A 18 11.96 -3.83 17.98
CA VAL A 18 13.04 -3.16 18.71
C VAL A 18 12.51 -2.79 20.09
N GLY A 19 12.85 -3.58 21.09
CA GLY A 19 12.46 -3.32 22.47
C GLY A 19 12.92 -1.95 22.96
N ALA A 20 12.19 -1.36 23.91
CA ALA A 20 12.53 -0.09 24.52
C ALA A 20 13.96 -0.15 25.10
N GLY A 21 14.83 0.74 24.66
CA GLY A 21 16.23 0.84 25.10
C GLY A 21 17.25 0.06 24.27
N VAL A 22 16.82 -0.64 23.20
CA VAL A 22 17.73 -1.29 22.24
C VAL A 22 17.82 -0.41 21.00
N GLY A 23 19.00 0.10 20.69
CA GLY A 23 19.26 0.80 19.43
C GLY A 23 19.34 -0.19 18.27
N ALA A 24 18.58 0.03 17.21
CA ALA A 24 18.73 -0.70 15.96
C ALA A 24 19.67 0.07 15.03
N LEU A 25 20.90 -0.38 14.93
CA LEU A 25 21.84 0.10 13.92
C LEU A 25 21.64 -0.76 12.67
N ASP A 26 21.50 -0.09 11.52
CA ASP A 26 21.30 -0.74 10.20
C ASP A 26 19.95 -1.48 10.00
N ASP A 27 18.98 -1.36 10.91
CA ASP A 27 17.65 -1.91 10.80
C ASP A 27 16.62 -0.77 10.63
N ALA A 28 15.74 -0.89 9.67
CA ALA A 28 14.66 0.07 9.48
C ALA A 28 13.39 -0.62 8.96
N LEU A 29 12.23 -0.14 9.43
CA LEU A 29 10.94 -0.46 8.84
C LEU A 29 10.63 0.54 7.72
N VAL A 30 10.39 0.04 6.54
CA VAL A 30 10.12 0.86 5.35
C VAL A 30 8.87 0.40 4.62
N GLY A 31 8.12 1.35 4.12
CA GLY A 31 7.06 1.11 3.16
C GLY A 31 7.54 1.21 1.71
N PRO A 32 6.58 1.17 0.75
CA PRO A 32 6.85 1.25 -0.68
C PRO A 32 7.75 2.40 -1.10
N ALA A 33 7.45 3.62 -0.68
CA ALA A 33 8.26 4.79 -1.03
C ALA A 33 9.63 4.77 -0.34
N GLY A 34 9.68 4.29 0.91
CA GLY A 34 10.91 4.18 1.68
C GLY A 34 11.89 3.17 1.07
N LEU A 35 11.42 1.97 0.68
CA LEU A 35 12.27 0.96 0.05
C LEU A 35 12.81 1.43 -1.29
N VAL A 36 11.95 2.00 -2.16
CA VAL A 36 12.38 2.55 -3.45
C VAL A 36 13.42 3.64 -3.26
N HIS A 37 13.18 4.59 -2.33
CA HIS A 37 14.14 5.66 -2.03
C HIS A 37 15.50 5.12 -1.55
N THR A 38 15.49 4.12 -0.67
CA THR A 38 16.71 3.51 -0.15
C THR A 38 17.52 2.83 -1.26
N LEU A 39 16.87 2.07 -2.12
CA LEU A 39 17.53 1.41 -3.25
C LEU A 39 18.07 2.41 -4.27
N GLU A 40 17.29 3.44 -4.61
CA GLU A 40 17.76 4.52 -5.49
C GLU A 40 18.94 5.27 -4.91
N SER A 41 18.95 5.53 -3.60
CA SER A 41 20.08 6.16 -2.91
C SER A 41 21.35 5.33 -3.06
N GLN A 42 21.27 4.02 -2.84
CA GLN A 42 22.41 3.11 -2.96
C GLN A 42 22.94 2.99 -4.39
N LEU A 43 22.06 3.13 -5.38
CA LEU A 43 22.39 3.06 -6.80
C LEU A 43 22.79 4.41 -7.42
N GLY A 44 22.71 5.51 -6.65
CA GLY A 44 22.97 6.86 -7.18
C GLY A 44 21.89 7.37 -8.15
N LEU A 45 20.64 6.90 -7.99
CA LEU A 45 19.52 7.21 -8.88
C LEU A 45 18.54 8.22 -8.28
N LEU A 46 18.87 8.82 -7.13
CA LEU A 46 17.99 9.78 -6.48
C LEU A 46 17.71 10.98 -7.40
N GLY A 47 16.45 11.16 -7.72
CA GLY A 47 15.94 12.33 -8.43
C GLY A 47 15.19 13.28 -7.48
N PRO A 48 14.81 14.46 -7.97
CA PRO A 48 14.00 15.39 -7.21
C PRO A 48 12.63 14.79 -6.88
N LYS A 49 12.10 15.09 -5.69
CA LYS A 49 10.76 14.69 -5.30
C LYS A 49 9.73 15.48 -6.13
N ILE A 50 8.99 14.79 -6.97
CA ILE A 50 7.97 15.40 -7.83
C ILE A 50 6.63 15.40 -7.07
N PRO A 51 6.00 16.56 -6.84
CA PRO A 51 4.68 16.65 -6.24
C PRO A 51 3.62 15.94 -7.08
N LYS A 52 2.65 15.27 -6.43
CA LYS A 52 1.54 14.59 -7.12
C LYS A 52 0.78 15.53 -8.07
N ALA A 53 0.59 16.80 -7.67
CA ALA A 53 -0.10 17.80 -8.49
C ALA A 53 0.62 18.05 -9.85
N VAL A 54 1.95 18.04 -9.86
CA VAL A 54 2.74 18.20 -11.11
C VAL A 54 2.50 17.00 -12.04
N ARG A 55 2.49 15.77 -11.49
CA ARG A 55 2.18 14.57 -12.29
C ARG A 55 0.76 14.63 -12.87
N ILE A 56 -0.24 15.04 -12.06
CA ILE A 56 -1.62 15.19 -12.53
C ILE A 56 -1.70 16.24 -13.65
N ALA A 57 -1.09 17.41 -13.48
CA ALA A 57 -1.10 18.46 -14.50
C ALA A 57 -0.45 17.99 -15.82
N THR A 58 0.66 17.26 -15.73
CA THR A 58 1.31 16.67 -16.91
C THR A 58 0.41 15.61 -17.54
N TYR A 59 -0.30 14.81 -16.73
CA TYR A 59 -1.20 13.80 -17.26
C TYR A 59 -2.43 14.40 -17.94
N VAL A 60 -2.96 15.53 -17.44
CA VAL A 60 -3.97 16.34 -18.15
C VAL A 60 -3.48 16.69 -19.56
N THR A 61 -2.22 17.11 -19.70
CA THR A 61 -1.64 17.42 -21.00
C THR A 61 -1.54 16.20 -21.91
N LYS A 62 -1.14 15.04 -21.36
CA LYS A 62 -1.08 13.77 -22.12
C LYS A 62 -2.47 13.34 -22.61
N LEU A 63 -3.49 13.37 -21.73
CA LEU A 63 -4.85 13.00 -22.08
C LEU A 63 -5.43 13.92 -23.17
N ARG A 64 -5.12 15.21 -23.11
CA ARG A 64 -5.51 16.18 -24.16
C ARG A 64 -4.84 15.87 -25.49
N ALA A 65 -3.54 15.55 -25.46
CA ALA A 65 -2.76 15.20 -26.65
C ALA A 65 -3.17 13.85 -27.28
N ALA A 66 -3.72 12.91 -26.48
CA ALA A 66 -4.24 11.64 -26.99
C ALA A 66 -5.50 11.79 -27.85
N GLY A 67 -6.12 12.97 -27.86
CA GLY A 67 -7.24 13.32 -28.73
C GLY A 67 -8.62 12.93 -28.20
N ALA A 68 -9.64 13.28 -28.99
CA ALA A 68 -11.03 12.99 -28.69
C ALA A 68 -11.42 11.54 -29.03
N GLY A 69 -12.64 11.13 -28.65
CA GLY A 69 -13.17 9.79 -28.95
C GLY A 69 -12.69 8.69 -28.02
N ARG A 70 -11.96 9.02 -26.96
CA ARG A 70 -11.54 8.08 -25.93
C ARG A 70 -12.65 7.87 -24.89
N PHE A 71 -12.61 6.76 -24.17
CA PHE A 71 -13.64 6.42 -23.19
C PHE A 71 -13.80 7.49 -22.08
N TRP A 72 -12.76 8.28 -21.82
CA TRP A 72 -12.80 9.36 -20.83
C TRP A 72 -13.25 10.71 -21.38
N SER A 73 -13.40 10.88 -22.70
CA SER A 73 -13.56 12.20 -23.34
C SER A 73 -14.68 13.04 -22.75
N ALA A 74 -15.83 12.42 -22.45
CA ALA A 74 -16.98 13.12 -21.87
C ALA A 74 -16.70 13.62 -20.44
N SER A 75 -16.08 12.80 -19.60
CA SER A 75 -15.69 13.18 -18.23
C SER A 75 -14.57 14.21 -18.24
N PHE A 76 -13.58 14.04 -19.10
CA PHE A 76 -12.46 14.96 -19.24
C PHE A 76 -12.88 16.37 -19.70
N THR A 77 -13.90 16.48 -20.53
CA THR A 77 -14.46 17.78 -20.93
C THR A 77 -15.09 18.51 -19.75
N LYS A 78 -15.71 17.79 -18.83
CA LYS A 78 -16.38 18.36 -17.64
C LYS A 78 -15.41 18.70 -16.53
N ASP A 79 -14.51 17.78 -16.20
CA ASP A 79 -13.49 17.92 -15.15
C ASP A 79 -12.19 17.23 -15.56
N PRO A 80 -11.28 17.97 -16.21
CA PRO A 80 -9.98 17.46 -16.61
C PRO A 80 -9.12 16.98 -15.46
N TRP A 81 -9.20 17.67 -14.30
CA TRP A 81 -8.32 17.40 -13.16
C TRP A 81 -8.69 16.09 -12.45
N SER A 82 -9.95 15.92 -12.08
CA SER A 82 -10.41 14.70 -11.42
C SER A 82 -10.30 13.49 -12.34
N THR A 83 -10.62 13.66 -13.65
CA THR A 83 -10.45 12.61 -14.63
C THR A 83 -8.98 12.20 -14.78
N ALA A 84 -8.06 13.16 -14.88
CA ALA A 84 -6.64 12.85 -14.95
C ALA A 84 -6.12 12.21 -13.66
N THR A 85 -6.60 12.63 -12.49
CA THR A 85 -6.24 12.03 -11.20
C THR A 85 -6.63 10.55 -11.15
N LEU A 86 -7.85 10.22 -11.54
CA LEU A 86 -8.35 8.85 -11.57
C LEU A 86 -7.57 7.99 -12.58
N LEU A 87 -7.42 8.47 -13.80
CA LEU A 87 -6.75 7.73 -14.87
C LEU A 87 -5.25 7.54 -14.62
N LEU A 88 -4.59 8.53 -13.99
CA LEU A 88 -3.20 8.40 -13.55
C LEU A 88 -3.07 7.29 -12.47
N GLY A 89 -4.03 7.19 -11.55
CA GLY A 89 -4.08 6.10 -10.58
C GLY A 89 -4.24 4.73 -11.24
N TRP A 90 -5.13 4.61 -12.22
CA TRP A 90 -5.30 3.37 -12.99
C TRP A 90 -4.04 3.01 -13.78
N ARG A 91 -3.44 4.00 -14.44
CA ARG A 91 -2.18 3.82 -15.16
C ARG A 91 -1.08 3.29 -14.24
N ASP A 92 -0.89 3.92 -13.07
CA ASP A 92 0.13 3.50 -12.12
C ASP A 92 -0.14 2.08 -11.57
N ALA A 93 -1.41 1.73 -11.33
CA ALA A 93 -1.80 0.37 -10.94
C ALA A 93 -1.54 -0.66 -12.05
N LEU A 94 -1.83 -0.32 -13.31
CA LEU A 94 -1.53 -1.19 -14.45
C LEU A 94 -0.03 -1.41 -14.63
N ILE A 95 0.80 -0.38 -14.51
CA ILE A 95 2.26 -0.51 -14.56
C ILE A 95 2.76 -1.41 -13.40
N ALA A 96 2.25 -1.20 -12.18
CA ALA A 96 2.56 -2.07 -11.05
C ALA A 96 2.10 -3.52 -11.27
N GLY A 97 1.00 -3.72 -12.01
CA GLY A 97 0.52 -5.01 -12.48
C GLY A 97 1.37 -5.65 -13.56
N GLY A 98 2.27 -4.88 -14.19
CA GLY A 98 3.16 -5.35 -15.26
C GLY A 98 2.76 -4.94 -16.67
N TRP A 99 1.81 -4.02 -16.81
CA TRP A 99 1.49 -3.44 -18.12
C TRP A 99 2.67 -2.61 -18.66
N ALA A 100 3.00 -2.82 -19.93
CA ALA A 100 4.13 -2.15 -20.57
C ALA A 100 3.75 -0.81 -21.23
N ALA A 101 2.63 -0.19 -20.85
CA ALA A 101 2.11 1.03 -21.46
C ALA A 101 1.82 0.92 -22.98
N ALA A 102 1.57 -0.30 -23.43
CA ALA A 102 1.30 -0.64 -24.84
C ALA A 102 -0.11 -1.22 -25.00
N PRO A 103 -0.70 -1.15 -26.21
CA PRO A 103 -1.98 -1.79 -26.49
C PRO A 103 -1.95 -3.29 -26.20
N ILE A 104 -3.09 -3.80 -25.66
CA ILE A 104 -3.26 -5.22 -25.31
C ILE A 104 -4.51 -5.84 -25.93
N GLY A 105 -5.19 -5.11 -26.86
CA GLY A 105 -6.42 -5.54 -27.50
C GLY A 105 -7.69 -5.32 -26.66
N ALA A 106 -7.64 -4.47 -25.65
CA ALA A 106 -8.77 -4.11 -24.81
C ALA A 106 -9.02 -2.60 -24.84
N ALA A 107 -10.24 -2.17 -25.11
CA ALA A 107 -10.58 -0.79 -25.46
C ALA A 107 -10.06 0.27 -24.46
N ARG A 108 -10.27 0.07 -23.15
CA ARG A 108 -9.81 1.05 -22.14
C ARG A 108 -8.30 1.07 -21.92
N PRO A 109 -7.59 -0.06 -21.77
CA PRO A 109 -6.13 -0.06 -21.74
C PRO A 109 -5.50 0.46 -23.03
N ASP A 110 -6.08 0.19 -24.21
CA ASP A 110 -5.55 0.68 -25.49
C ASP A 110 -5.72 2.20 -25.63
N ASP A 111 -6.81 2.75 -25.11
CA ASP A 111 -6.96 4.19 -24.98
C ASP A 111 -5.91 4.78 -24.04
N LEU A 112 -5.65 4.17 -22.88
CA LEU A 112 -4.56 4.60 -21.98
C LEU A 112 -3.18 4.50 -22.65
N ALA A 113 -2.93 3.46 -23.43
CA ALA A 113 -1.70 3.33 -24.20
C ALA A 113 -1.51 4.48 -25.20
N ALA A 114 -2.60 4.98 -25.81
CA ALA A 114 -2.53 6.17 -26.66
C ALA A 114 -2.15 7.43 -25.87
N ALA A 115 -2.61 7.56 -24.61
CA ALA A 115 -2.14 8.65 -23.76
C ALA A 115 -0.66 8.50 -23.39
N GLU A 116 -0.19 7.27 -23.12
CA GLU A 116 1.25 7.03 -22.85
C GLU A 116 2.13 7.34 -24.06
N ALA A 117 1.68 7.06 -25.27
CA ALA A 117 2.39 7.38 -26.49
C ALA A 117 2.49 8.90 -26.79
N ALA A 118 1.68 9.75 -26.14
CA ALA A 118 1.74 11.19 -26.32
C ALA A 118 3.08 11.77 -25.86
N ALA A 119 3.63 12.72 -26.63
CA ALA A 119 4.99 13.22 -26.48
C ALA A 119 5.31 13.96 -25.18
N ALA A 120 4.32 14.32 -24.35
CA ALA A 120 4.54 14.99 -23.08
C ALA A 120 5.19 14.04 -22.06
N PRO A 121 6.41 14.32 -21.55
CA PRO A 121 7.09 13.43 -20.61
C PRO A 121 6.36 13.46 -19.25
N LEU A 122 5.89 12.30 -18.79
CA LEU A 122 5.31 12.16 -17.46
C LEU A 122 6.42 11.94 -16.44
N PRO A 123 6.53 12.78 -15.39
CA PRO A 123 7.47 12.51 -14.32
C PRO A 123 7.20 11.14 -13.65
N PRO A 124 8.24 10.35 -13.34
CA PRO A 124 8.09 9.00 -12.86
C PRO A 124 7.35 8.96 -11.50
N GLY A 125 6.34 8.10 -11.40
CA GLY A 125 5.69 7.73 -10.15
C GLY A 125 6.38 6.56 -9.48
N LEU A 126 5.80 6.08 -8.36
CA LEU A 126 6.35 4.94 -7.64
C LEU A 126 6.45 3.69 -8.52
N ALA A 127 5.42 3.41 -9.32
CA ALA A 127 5.41 2.25 -10.22
C ALA A 127 6.52 2.33 -11.30
N ASP A 128 6.75 3.53 -11.87
CA ASP A 128 7.80 3.74 -12.86
C ASP A 128 9.20 3.58 -12.26
N ARG A 129 9.41 4.15 -11.06
CA ARG A 129 10.67 4.05 -10.32
C ARG A 129 10.97 2.60 -9.94
N LEU A 130 9.94 1.87 -9.50
CA LEU A 130 10.05 0.44 -9.19
C LEU A 130 10.45 -0.36 -10.43
N ALA A 131 9.82 -0.10 -11.59
CA ALA A 131 10.17 -0.78 -12.85
C ALA A 131 11.62 -0.46 -13.28
N ALA A 132 12.05 0.80 -13.13
CA ALA A 132 13.43 1.20 -13.40
C ALA A 132 14.44 0.51 -12.47
N LEU A 133 14.14 0.38 -11.17
CA LEU A 133 14.97 -0.35 -10.21
C LEU A 133 15.12 -1.82 -10.59
N VAL A 134 14.02 -2.49 -10.94
CA VAL A 134 14.05 -3.90 -11.40
C VAL A 134 15.00 -4.08 -12.59
N ALA A 135 14.95 -3.16 -13.57
CA ALA A 135 15.83 -3.22 -14.74
C ALA A 135 17.31 -3.00 -14.39
N ILE A 136 17.61 -2.07 -13.47
CA ILE A 136 18.98 -1.71 -13.13
C ILE A 136 19.64 -2.70 -12.18
N ILE A 137 18.93 -3.18 -11.15
CA ILE A 137 19.45 -4.13 -10.16
C ILE A 137 19.85 -5.44 -10.85
N GLY A 138 19.08 -5.88 -11.86
CA GLY A 138 19.41 -7.07 -12.64
C GLY A 138 20.74 -6.97 -13.42
N GLN A 139 21.31 -5.79 -13.56
CA GLN A 139 22.54 -5.51 -14.33
C GLN A 139 23.72 -5.06 -13.46
N ARG A 140 23.52 -4.70 -12.21
CA ARG A 140 24.55 -4.13 -11.32
C ARG A 140 24.70 -4.95 -10.05
N ALA A 141 25.95 -5.18 -9.64
CA ALA A 141 26.31 -5.66 -8.31
C ALA A 141 26.55 -4.47 -7.37
N GLY A 142 26.36 -4.64 -6.06
CA GLY A 142 26.85 -3.66 -5.07
C GLY A 142 25.80 -2.99 -4.20
N LEU A 143 24.64 -3.59 -3.99
CA LEU A 143 23.72 -3.16 -2.95
C LEU A 143 24.29 -3.45 -1.56
N ARG A 144 24.16 -2.49 -0.64
CA ARG A 144 24.51 -2.68 0.78
C ARG A 144 23.39 -3.38 1.57
N LEU A 145 22.25 -3.62 0.94
CA LEU A 145 21.17 -4.40 1.51
C LEU A 145 21.55 -5.87 1.53
N SER A 146 21.68 -6.45 2.73
CA SER A 146 22.01 -7.87 2.92
C SER A 146 20.77 -8.72 3.16
N ARG A 147 19.73 -8.13 3.79
CA ARG A 147 18.49 -8.84 4.12
C ARG A 147 17.28 -7.94 3.99
N LEU A 148 16.19 -8.49 3.45
CA LEU A 148 14.88 -7.85 3.39
C LEU A 148 13.85 -8.79 4.03
N ILE A 149 13.23 -8.34 5.11
CA ILE A 149 12.20 -9.09 5.83
C ILE A 149 10.84 -8.54 5.40
N LEU A 150 10.04 -9.36 4.73
CA LEU A 150 8.68 -9.02 4.35
C LEU A 150 7.76 -9.23 5.55
N VAL A 151 7.06 -8.18 6.00
CA VAL A 151 6.06 -8.27 7.09
C VAL A 151 4.72 -8.84 6.61
N GLU A 152 4.54 -8.95 5.31
CA GLU A 152 3.38 -9.54 4.66
C GLU A 152 3.84 -10.67 3.74
N PRO A 153 3.02 -11.73 3.53
CA PRO A 153 3.33 -12.78 2.57
C PRO A 153 3.62 -12.22 1.17
N ARG A 154 4.62 -12.78 0.51
CA ARG A 154 5.11 -12.31 -0.80
C ARG A 154 4.04 -12.31 -1.88
N ASP A 155 3.09 -13.23 -1.83
CA ASP A 155 1.99 -13.38 -2.78
C ASP A 155 0.97 -12.24 -2.70
N ARG A 156 0.89 -11.54 -1.58
CA ARG A 156 0.03 -10.35 -1.40
C ARG A 156 0.54 -9.11 -2.14
N PHE A 157 1.80 -9.07 -2.51
CA PHE A 157 2.36 -7.95 -3.26
C PHE A 157 2.03 -8.03 -4.76
N VAL A 158 1.76 -6.88 -5.38
CA VAL A 158 1.52 -6.79 -6.82
C VAL A 158 2.76 -7.23 -7.62
N PRO A 159 2.60 -7.66 -8.88
CA PRO A 159 3.67 -8.27 -9.68
C PRO A 159 4.98 -7.48 -9.74
N ALA A 160 4.93 -6.15 -9.76
CA ALA A 160 6.14 -5.33 -9.82
C ALA A 160 7.02 -5.51 -8.58
N TRP A 161 6.42 -5.59 -7.37
CA TRP A 161 7.16 -5.84 -6.13
C TRP A 161 7.75 -7.24 -6.11
N ARG A 162 6.99 -8.25 -6.52
CA ARG A 162 7.48 -9.63 -6.61
C ARG A 162 8.70 -9.73 -7.54
N ARG A 163 8.67 -9.02 -8.67
CA ARG A 163 9.84 -8.94 -9.58
C ARG A 163 11.03 -8.23 -8.92
N LEU A 164 10.80 -7.17 -8.13
CA LEU A 164 11.86 -6.53 -7.35
C LEU A 164 12.50 -7.53 -6.39
N PHE A 165 11.69 -8.29 -5.64
CA PHE A 165 12.19 -9.31 -4.71
C PHE A 165 13.01 -10.37 -5.45
N ASP A 166 12.55 -10.82 -6.64
CA ASP A 166 13.29 -11.78 -7.48
C ASP A 166 14.67 -11.26 -7.89
N VAL A 167 14.77 -9.99 -8.31
CA VAL A 167 16.06 -9.44 -8.74
C VAL A 167 16.98 -9.15 -7.55
N LEU A 168 16.45 -8.73 -6.41
CA LEU A 168 17.21 -8.56 -5.17
C LEU A 168 17.77 -9.90 -4.69
N GLN A 169 16.97 -10.95 -4.68
CA GLN A 169 17.38 -12.30 -4.26
C GLN A 169 18.47 -12.86 -5.19
N ARG A 170 18.33 -12.68 -6.50
CA ARG A 170 19.38 -13.05 -7.47
C ARG A 170 20.66 -12.22 -7.27
N GLY A 171 20.54 -10.98 -6.80
CA GLY A 171 21.64 -10.10 -6.44
C GLY A 171 22.30 -10.41 -5.09
N GLY A 172 21.87 -11.46 -4.40
CA GLY A 172 22.45 -11.91 -3.13
C GLY A 172 21.80 -11.32 -1.87
N VAL A 173 20.66 -10.63 -1.98
CA VAL A 173 19.87 -10.19 -0.83
C VAL A 173 19.08 -11.37 -0.28
N ASP A 174 19.21 -11.64 1.01
CA ASP A 174 18.41 -12.64 1.72
C ASP A 174 16.97 -12.11 1.91
N ILE A 175 16.00 -12.72 1.24
CA ILE A 175 14.57 -12.34 1.35
C ILE A 175 13.87 -13.34 2.27
N VAL A 176 13.37 -12.86 3.41
CA VAL A 176 12.71 -13.65 4.44
C VAL A 176 11.27 -13.14 4.61
N GLU A 177 10.31 -14.04 4.63
CA GLU A 177 8.94 -13.70 5.01
C GLU A 177 8.83 -13.80 6.54
N SER A 178 8.45 -12.68 7.17
CA SER A 178 8.09 -12.72 8.58
C SER A 178 6.67 -13.31 8.67
N VAL A 179 6.58 -14.53 9.13
CA VAL A 179 5.29 -15.06 9.56
C VAL A 179 4.93 -14.30 10.82
N ALA A 180 3.97 -13.38 10.74
CA ALA A 180 3.38 -12.79 11.93
C ALA A 180 2.84 -13.95 12.79
N ALA A 181 3.51 -14.23 13.89
CA ALA A 181 2.98 -15.17 14.85
C ALA A 181 1.63 -14.62 15.33
N SER A 182 0.60 -15.45 15.33
CA SER A 182 -0.67 -15.10 15.97
C SER A 182 -0.35 -14.67 17.41
N SER A 183 -0.72 -13.44 17.76
CA SER A 183 -0.51 -12.94 19.13
C SER A 183 -1.60 -13.43 20.08
N ALA A 184 -2.70 -13.92 19.55
CA ALA A 184 -3.81 -14.46 20.33
C ALA A 184 -3.71 -15.99 20.46
N PRO A 185 -4.12 -16.59 21.59
CA PRO A 185 -4.22 -18.03 21.73
C PRO A 185 -5.14 -18.63 20.68
N ASN A 186 -4.75 -19.73 20.06
CA ASN A 186 -5.51 -20.38 18.98
C ASN A 186 -6.93 -20.81 19.39
N GLU A 187 -7.17 -21.01 20.69
CA GLU A 187 -8.46 -21.38 21.25
C GLU A 187 -9.46 -20.22 21.25
N THR A 188 -9.01 -18.98 21.11
CA THR A 188 -9.86 -17.79 21.08
C THR A 188 -10.40 -17.50 19.68
N ASP A 189 -11.53 -16.80 19.61
CA ASP A 189 -12.10 -16.39 18.30
C ASP A 189 -11.16 -15.47 17.54
N LEU A 190 -10.48 -14.56 18.22
CA LEU A 190 -9.43 -13.72 17.60
C LEU A 190 -8.29 -14.58 17.05
N GLY A 191 -7.84 -15.60 17.81
CA GLY A 191 -6.80 -16.52 17.36
C GLY A 191 -7.22 -17.31 16.11
N ARG A 192 -8.47 -17.80 16.08
CA ARG A 192 -9.04 -18.48 14.91
C ARG A 192 -9.09 -17.57 13.68
N VAL A 193 -9.55 -16.32 13.83
CA VAL A 193 -9.56 -15.34 12.73
C VAL A 193 -8.13 -15.06 12.23
N GLN A 194 -7.18 -14.87 13.14
CA GLN A 194 -5.77 -14.65 12.77
C GLN A 194 -5.18 -15.87 12.05
N ALA A 195 -5.51 -17.08 12.47
CA ALA A 195 -5.08 -18.33 11.81
C ALA A 195 -5.61 -18.43 10.36
N VAL A 196 -6.89 -18.10 10.15
CA VAL A 196 -7.49 -18.05 8.79
C VAL A 196 -6.83 -16.99 7.93
N LEU A 197 -6.57 -15.81 8.46
CA LEU A 197 -5.83 -14.77 7.74
C LEU A 197 -4.39 -15.19 7.41
N GLY A 198 -3.80 -16.07 8.23
CA GLY A 198 -2.54 -16.75 7.98
C GLY A 198 -2.60 -17.94 7.01
N GLY A 199 -3.79 -18.24 6.43
CA GLY A 199 -3.98 -19.31 5.45
C GLY A 199 -4.30 -20.68 6.04
N GLN A 200 -4.62 -20.78 7.35
CA GLN A 200 -5.07 -22.02 7.98
C GLN A 200 -6.56 -22.28 7.68
N VAL A 201 -6.98 -23.51 7.93
CA VAL A 201 -8.40 -23.91 7.77
C VAL A 201 -9.24 -23.22 8.84
N ALA A 202 -10.38 -22.67 8.43
CA ALA A 202 -11.32 -22.01 9.33
C ALA A 202 -11.93 -22.97 10.34
N GLU A 203 -11.86 -22.63 11.63
CA GLU A 203 -12.63 -23.25 12.68
C GLU A 203 -13.84 -22.38 13.07
N PRO A 204 -14.95 -22.96 13.51
CA PRO A 204 -16.13 -22.19 13.93
C PRO A 204 -15.80 -21.24 15.08
N LEU A 205 -16.30 -20.01 15.01
CA LEU A 205 -16.25 -19.06 16.11
C LEU A 205 -17.19 -19.51 17.24
N GLN A 206 -16.77 -19.28 18.49
CA GLN A 206 -17.50 -19.73 19.69
C GLN A 206 -18.23 -18.59 20.41
N GLY A 207 -17.99 -17.34 20.02
CA GLY A 207 -18.59 -16.17 20.66
C GLY A 207 -17.97 -15.84 22.03
N ASP A 208 -16.65 -16.06 22.17
CA ASP A 208 -15.92 -15.82 23.41
C ASP A 208 -15.65 -14.33 23.72
N GLY A 209 -16.09 -13.42 22.83
CA GLY A 209 -15.94 -11.98 22.97
C GLY A 209 -14.57 -11.42 22.62
N THR A 210 -13.59 -12.25 22.21
CA THR A 210 -12.26 -11.79 21.78
C THR A 210 -12.27 -11.22 20.36
N PHE A 211 -13.32 -11.48 19.59
CA PHE A 211 -13.55 -10.94 18.26
C PHE A 211 -15.00 -10.53 18.09
N ALA A 212 -15.23 -9.36 17.53
CA ALA A 212 -16.55 -8.87 17.15
C ALA A 212 -16.55 -8.33 15.73
N LEU A 213 -17.58 -8.66 14.96
CA LEU A 213 -17.82 -8.09 13.62
C LEU A 213 -19.09 -7.24 13.70
N VAL A 214 -18.95 -5.96 13.30
CA VAL A 214 -20.08 -5.04 13.18
C VAL A 214 -20.44 -4.92 11.71
N GLU A 215 -21.67 -5.31 11.36
CA GLU A 215 -22.25 -5.13 10.03
C GLU A 215 -23.42 -4.15 10.12
N ALA A 216 -23.46 -3.18 9.20
CA ALA A 216 -24.50 -2.17 9.15
C ALA A 216 -24.74 -1.69 7.71
N ASP A 217 -25.96 -1.21 7.43
CA ASP A 217 -26.36 -0.74 6.11
C ASP A 217 -25.60 0.52 5.64
N THR A 218 -25.09 1.31 6.58
CA THR A 218 -24.35 2.53 6.29
C THR A 218 -23.11 2.66 7.18
N ALA A 219 -22.09 3.38 6.69
CA ALA A 219 -20.89 3.68 7.47
C ALA A 219 -21.20 4.47 8.77
N LEU A 220 -22.23 5.33 8.74
CA LEU A 220 -22.67 6.06 9.94
C LEU A 220 -23.21 5.09 11.00
N MET A 221 -24.10 4.18 10.62
CA MET A 221 -24.63 3.17 11.55
C MET A 221 -23.55 2.26 12.11
N ALA A 222 -22.57 1.88 11.29
CA ALA A 222 -21.41 1.11 11.75
C ALA A 222 -20.58 1.90 12.77
N ALA A 223 -20.32 3.19 12.51
CA ALA A 223 -19.60 4.07 13.42
C ALA A 223 -20.33 4.25 14.76
N GLU A 224 -21.65 4.44 14.72
CA GLU A 224 -22.49 4.55 15.93
C GLU A 224 -22.48 3.24 16.74
N ALA A 225 -22.63 2.09 16.09
CA ALA A 225 -22.60 0.80 16.76
C ALA A 225 -21.24 0.51 17.42
N VAL A 226 -20.13 0.86 16.75
CA VAL A 226 -18.78 0.75 17.34
C VAL A 226 -18.61 1.70 18.53
N ALA A 227 -19.10 2.92 18.42
CA ALA A 227 -19.03 3.90 19.51
C ALA A 227 -19.89 3.48 20.73
N ASP A 228 -21.08 2.89 20.49
CA ASP A 228 -21.93 2.32 21.56
C ASP A 228 -21.24 1.15 22.24
N TRP A 229 -20.63 0.27 21.48
CA TRP A 229 -19.90 -0.87 22.02
C TRP A 229 -18.70 -0.42 22.87
N LEU A 230 -17.93 0.58 22.42
CA LEU A 230 -16.82 1.14 23.19
C LEU A 230 -17.32 1.84 24.45
N ALA A 231 -18.41 2.63 24.38
CA ALA A 231 -18.98 3.35 25.52
C ALA A 231 -19.54 2.39 26.59
N ALA A 232 -19.98 1.19 26.20
CA ALA A 232 -20.44 0.16 27.14
C ALA A 232 -19.28 -0.60 27.80
N GLY A 233 -18.06 -0.49 27.28
CA GLY A 233 -16.86 -1.13 27.81
C GLY A 233 -16.30 -0.45 29.06
N PRO A 234 -15.43 -1.13 29.83
CA PRO A 234 -14.77 -0.53 30.98
C PRO A 234 -13.77 0.54 30.54
N ALA A 235 -13.69 1.65 31.31
CA ALA A 235 -12.83 2.79 30.97
C ALA A 235 -11.33 2.40 30.80
N GLU A 236 -10.87 1.41 31.55
CA GLU A 236 -9.49 0.90 31.43
C GLU A 236 -9.22 0.25 30.07
N ALA A 237 -10.23 -0.35 29.44
CA ALA A 237 -10.09 -0.96 28.11
C ALA A 237 -9.92 0.11 27.02
N LEU A 238 -10.53 1.29 27.21
CA LEU A 238 -10.41 2.40 26.27
C LEU A 238 -8.96 2.93 26.15
N ALA A 239 -8.22 2.96 27.25
CA ALA A 239 -6.83 3.40 27.26
C ALA A 239 -5.89 2.54 26.42
N GLY A 240 -6.25 1.26 26.18
CA GLY A 240 -5.51 0.33 25.33
C GLY A 240 -6.12 0.14 23.93
N THR A 241 -7.21 0.86 23.60
CA THR A 241 -7.90 0.70 22.31
C THR A 241 -7.18 1.47 21.21
N ILE A 242 -6.91 0.81 20.10
CA ILE A 242 -6.35 1.40 18.88
C ILE A 242 -7.38 1.29 17.76
N VAL A 243 -7.70 2.42 17.14
CA VAL A 243 -8.55 2.45 15.95
C VAL A 243 -7.65 2.47 14.72
N PHE A 244 -7.86 1.50 13.84
CA PHE A 244 -7.17 1.43 12.55
C PHE A 244 -8.16 1.70 11.42
N ALA A 245 -8.02 2.85 10.74
CA ALA A 245 -8.80 3.22 9.57
C ALA A 245 -7.90 3.18 8.32
N PRO A 246 -8.00 2.14 7.48
CA PRO A 246 -7.11 1.96 6.32
C PRO A 246 -7.15 3.12 5.33
N ASP A 247 -8.34 3.72 5.15
CA ASP A 247 -8.56 4.82 4.22
C ASP A 247 -8.25 6.20 4.82
N GLY A 248 -7.90 6.25 6.12
CA GLY A 248 -7.60 7.49 6.84
C GLY A 248 -8.80 8.38 7.13
N ASP A 249 -10.02 7.92 6.81
CA ASP A 249 -11.26 8.66 7.09
C ASP A 249 -11.89 8.13 8.38
N THR A 250 -11.74 8.89 9.46
CA THR A 250 -12.31 8.60 10.78
C THR A 250 -13.46 9.51 11.15
N ALA A 251 -13.86 10.46 10.29
CA ALA A 251 -14.76 11.56 10.64
C ALA A 251 -16.11 11.09 11.23
N LEU A 252 -16.70 10.03 10.68
CA LEU A 252 -17.96 9.48 11.20
C LEU A 252 -17.78 8.85 12.58
N LEU A 253 -16.68 8.12 12.78
CA LEU A 253 -16.38 7.48 14.06
C LEU A 253 -16.01 8.54 15.12
N ASP A 254 -15.19 9.54 14.76
CA ASP A 254 -14.83 10.64 15.65
C ASP A 254 -16.08 11.40 16.11
N HIS A 255 -17.05 11.64 15.21
CA HIS A 255 -18.32 12.26 15.55
C HIS A 255 -19.14 11.38 16.50
N ALA A 256 -19.25 10.09 16.22
CA ALA A 256 -20.01 9.13 17.03
C ALA A 256 -19.40 8.96 18.43
N LEU A 257 -18.06 8.90 18.55
CA LEU A 257 -17.33 8.83 19.83
C LEU A 257 -17.54 10.12 20.65
N SER A 258 -17.35 11.28 20.02
CA SER A 258 -17.56 12.59 20.69
C SER A 258 -18.97 12.76 21.22
N ALA A 259 -19.99 12.27 20.50
CA ALA A 259 -21.39 12.30 20.97
C ALA A 259 -21.62 11.44 22.22
N ARG A 260 -20.74 10.50 22.53
CA ARG A 260 -20.78 9.63 23.73
C ARG A 260 -19.79 10.04 24.82
N GLY A 261 -19.06 11.14 24.59
CA GLY A 261 -18.05 11.67 25.53
C GLY A 261 -16.77 10.86 25.60
N LEU A 262 -16.44 10.15 24.52
CA LEU A 262 -15.22 9.41 24.33
C LEU A 262 -14.19 10.18 23.50
#